data_f09a882d4ef9c6125aea0a03b26a0a15
#
_entry.id   f09a882d4ef9c6125aea0a03b26a0a15
#
_cell.length_a   1.000
_cell.length_b   1.000
_cell.length_c   1.000
_cell.angle_alpha   90.00
_cell.angle_beta   90.00
_cell.angle_gamma   90.00
#
_symmetry.space_group_name_H-M   'P 1'
#
loop_
_entity.id
_entity.type
_entity.pdbx_description
1 polymer ?
#
loop_
_entity_poly.entity_id
_entity_poly.type
_entity_poly.pdbx_seq_one_letter_code
_entity_poly.pdbx_strand_id
1 'polypeptide(L)'
;PIELGQAISVGGTMAWDATAKKVAIKAIGQVESSMDYSAINYNDPITVGIAQWYGTRAAAILNRMRGAHATEYAGVDSGFRSRLESVPESDSSWNTYYLSRPVGDSLKPLLNASKDIQGDQIVKDLENYFSVAKQYGINPDTDTDAFILWCVAYHQGPRYAFQVANHYSGGGLSEMYSDIMANGVLGRYSNRYTQAKNIIAGKDTSGVGEGGISANTPGNGGSVGENSQSVTVSGGKLIISADDSGILTLRSKFGNYQMYSRGHNLWEVSLKDIQQTIVGQNPAANAGGGGGGGGTPAPGGSGKGAAALAWVMARLGKFAYCQCPGRQDPDNSGITDCSGLMYAAYKNTSGVFVGTWTGDQYFRGAEPFPRRGGAMTAAERAQLRPGDMIVMAWKSTGSYYPETDHVEMVVDSNTLVGHGGNPHYGPVTKSIDVLAGTRWWTVRRHE
;
A
#
# COMPACT_ATOMS: atom_id res chain seq x y z
N PRO A 1 -6.33 -9.22 57.64
CA PRO A 1 -5.57 -8.46 56.65
C PRO A 1 -5.34 -9.39 55.46
N ILE A 2 -5.94 -9.03 54.35
CA ILE A 2 -5.79 -9.75 53.06
C ILE A 2 -4.64 -9.02 52.36
N GLU A 3 -3.53 -9.71 52.15
CA GLU A 3 -2.43 -9.26 51.33
C GLU A 3 -2.91 -9.19 49.89
N LEU A 4 -2.91 -8.00 49.32
CA LEU A 4 -3.08 -7.76 47.89
C LEU A 4 -1.83 -8.28 47.17
N GLY A 5 -1.97 -9.41 46.51
CA GLY A 5 -0.97 -9.94 45.62
C GLY A 5 -0.60 -8.92 44.54
N GLN A 6 0.69 -8.74 44.38
CA GLN A 6 1.25 -7.95 43.25
C GLN A 6 0.68 -8.44 41.94
N ALA A 7 0.02 -7.54 41.22
CA ALA A 7 -0.35 -7.79 39.85
C ALA A 7 0.94 -7.97 39.02
N ILE A 8 1.12 -9.17 38.49
CA ILE A 8 2.14 -9.44 37.48
C ILE A 8 1.76 -8.58 36.27
N SER A 9 2.54 -7.55 36.00
CA SER A 9 2.47 -6.78 34.77
C SER A 9 2.84 -7.75 33.63
N VAL A 10 1.82 -8.32 33.02
CA VAL A 10 1.98 -8.89 31.68
C VAL A 10 2.30 -7.70 30.80
N GLY A 11 3.49 -7.69 30.18
CA GLY A 11 3.96 -6.59 29.35
C GLY A 11 2.88 -6.22 28.32
N GLY A 12 2.24 -5.08 28.54
CA GLY A 12 1.22 -4.57 27.64
C GLY A 12 1.84 -4.33 26.28
N THR A 13 1.26 -4.92 25.24
CA THR A 13 1.58 -4.60 23.86
C THR A 13 1.38 -3.10 23.67
N MET A 14 2.38 -2.43 23.10
CA MET A 14 2.33 -1.01 22.82
C MET A 14 1.32 -0.78 21.69
N ALA A 15 0.32 0.06 21.91
CA ALA A 15 -0.54 0.51 20.82
C ALA A 15 0.26 1.37 19.82
N TRP A 16 -0.25 1.57 18.59
CA TRP A 16 0.37 2.46 17.60
C TRP A 16 0.19 3.94 18.02
N ASP A 17 0.81 4.31 19.11
CA ASP A 17 0.81 5.65 19.72
C ASP A 17 2.06 6.46 19.33
N ALA A 18 2.23 7.62 19.95
CA ALA A 18 3.38 8.49 19.73
C ALA A 18 4.72 7.82 20.07
N THR A 19 4.75 7.00 21.11
CA THR A 19 5.96 6.26 21.54
C THR A 19 6.30 5.20 20.50
N ALA A 20 5.32 4.41 20.06
CA ALA A 20 5.48 3.40 19.01
C ALA A 20 6.02 4.01 17.71
N LYS A 21 5.49 5.18 17.31
CA LYS A 21 5.95 5.92 16.13
C LYS A 21 7.42 6.34 16.27
N LYS A 22 7.82 6.86 17.43
CA LYS A 22 9.24 7.21 17.70
C LYS A 22 10.14 5.96 17.66
N VAL A 23 9.71 4.86 18.28
CA VAL A 23 10.44 3.57 18.24
C VAL A 23 10.59 3.08 16.80
N ALA A 24 9.55 3.19 15.98
CA ALA A 24 9.59 2.80 14.56
C ALA A 24 10.57 3.66 13.76
N ILE A 25 10.55 4.98 13.95
CA ILE A 25 11.53 5.91 13.34
C ILE A 25 12.96 5.52 13.75
N LYS A 26 13.17 5.25 15.04
CA LYS A 26 14.48 4.84 15.57
C LYS A 26 14.93 3.51 14.98
N ALA A 27 14.04 2.50 14.95
CA ALA A 27 14.39 1.16 14.46
C ALA A 27 14.77 1.20 12.97
N ILE A 28 13.98 1.86 12.12
CA ILE A 28 14.28 2.01 10.70
C ILE A 28 15.50 2.87 10.47
N GLY A 29 15.55 4.07 11.06
CA GLY A 29 16.67 4.99 10.88
C GLY A 29 18.01 4.41 11.34
N GLN A 30 18.01 3.64 12.42
CA GLN A 30 19.22 3.01 12.92
C GLN A 30 19.77 1.97 11.97
N VAL A 31 18.91 1.14 11.38
CA VAL A 31 19.36 0.04 10.51
C VAL A 31 19.62 0.48 9.08
N GLU A 32 19.05 1.59 8.61
CA GLU A 32 19.25 2.12 7.27
C GLU A 32 20.42 3.07 7.17
N SER A 33 20.61 3.93 8.16
CA SER A 33 21.60 5.02 8.09
C SER A 33 22.36 5.28 9.39
N SER A 34 22.22 4.44 10.42
CA SER A 34 22.75 4.71 11.76
C SER A 34 22.23 6.02 12.38
N MET A 35 20.97 6.37 12.11
CA MET A 35 20.32 7.63 12.50
C MET A 35 20.89 8.88 11.84
N ASP A 36 21.60 8.75 10.71
CA ASP A 36 22.07 9.90 9.96
C ASP A 36 20.97 10.45 9.04
N TYR A 37 20.32 11.53 9.44
CA TYR A 37 19.31 12.22 8.64
C TYR A 37 19.85 12.81 7.33
N SER A 38 21.16 13.05 7.25
CA SER A 38 21.82 13.56 6.05
C SER A 38 22.45 12.48 5.17
N ALA A 39 22.18 11.22 5.48
CA ALA A 39 22.77 10.09 4.76
C ALA A 39 22.45 10.12 3.26
N ILE A 40 23.47 9.87 2.45
CA ILE A 40 23.36 9.76 0.99
C ILE A 40 24.14 8.53 0.54
N ASN A 41 23.49 7.64 -0.18
CA ASN A 41 24.16 6.52 -0.82
C ASN A 41 24.51 6.90 -2.27
N TYR A 42 25.80 6.98 -2.55
CA TYR A 42 26.33 7.34 -3.87
C TYR A 42 26.50 6.15 -4.81
N ASN A 43 26.29 4.93 -4.32
CA ASN A 43 26.45 3.71 -5.14
C ASN A 43 25.13 3.31 -5.83
N ASP A 44 24.02 3.87 -5.37
CA ASP A 44 22.68 3.63 -5.92
C ASP A 44 22.15 4.90 -6.60
N PRO A 45 21.18 4.79 -7.53
CA PRO A 45 20.41 5.95 -7.96
C PRO A 45 19.86 6.69 -6.76
N ILE A 46 19.64 7.99 -6.90
CA ILE A 46 19.32 8.90 -5.81
C ILE A 46 18.69 8.20 -4.59
N THR A 47 19.48 8.10 -3.51
CA THR A 47 19.11 7.45 -2.26
C THR A 47 19.51 8.34 -1.11
N VAL A 48 18.56 8.85 -0.34
CA VAL A 48 18.79 9.92 0.63
C VAL A 48 18.02 9.73 1.93
N GLY A 49 18.51 10.36 2.98
CA GLY A 49 17.87 10.54 4.27
C GLY A 49 17.93 9.31 5.18
N ILE A 50 17.33 9.47 6.36
CA ILE A 50 17.40 8.49 7.46
C ILE A 50 16.90 7.09 7.10
N ALA A 51 15.88 6.99 6.24
CA ALA A 51 15.31 5.71 5.77
C ALA A 51 15.80 5.32 4.37
N GLN A 52 16.82 5.97 3.85
CA GLN A 52 17.41 5.68 2.54
C GLN A 52 16.35 5.58 1.42
N TRP A 53 15.46 6.61 1.32
CA TRP A 53 14.48 6.67 0.24
C TRP A 53 15.18 6.70 -1.11
N TYR A 54 14.70 5.86 -2.02
CA TYR A 54 15.29 5.58 -3.32
C TYR A 54 14.45 6.15 -4.47
N GLY A 55 15.10 6.66 -5.53
CA GLY A 55 14.47 6.99 -6.81
C GLY A 55 13.31 7.99 -6.69
N THR A 56 12.16 7.64 -7.20
CA THR A 56 10.92 8.45 -7.14
C THR A 56 10.52 8.82 -5.72
N ARG A 57 10.74 7.94 -4.73
CA ARG A 57 10.47 8.24 -3.32
C ARG A 57 11.45 9.28 -2.76
N ALA A 58 12.71 9.26 -3.20
CA ALA A 58 13.69 10.29 -2.85
C ALA A 58 13.27 11.64 -3.42
N ALA A 59 12.84 11.70 -4.68
CA ALA A 59 12.34 12.92 -5.30
C ALA A 59 11.11 13.48 -4.56
N ALA A 60 10.17 12.62 -4.19
CA ALA A 60 8.96 13.01 -3.46
C ALA A 60 9.26 13.64 -2.09
N ILE A 61 10.14 13.01 -1.30
CA ILE A 61 10.49 13.57 0.01
C ILE A 61 11.30 14.85 -0.11
N LEU A 62 12.21 14.97 -1.09
CA LEU A 62 12.96 16.20 -1.34
C LEU A 62 12.05 17.35 -1.78
N ASN A 63 10.98 17.07 -2.55
CA ASN A 63 9.97 18.07 -2.90
C ASN A 63 9.20 18.59 -1.67
N ARG A 64 8.88 17.71 -0.71
CA ARG A 64 8.29 18.15 0.57
C ARG A 64 9.25 19.03 1.36
N MET A 65 10.54 18.64 1.43
CA MET A 65 11.57 19.38 2.16
C MET A 65 11.80 20.78 1.57
N ARG A 66 11.86 20.92 0.22
CA ARG A 66 12.05 22.23 -0.41
C ARG A 66 10.94 23.22 -0.09
N GLY A 67 9.70 22.72 0.06
CA GLY A 67 8.54 23.55 0.41
C GLY A 67 8.59 24.06 1.84
N ALA A 68 9.18 23.31 2.75
CA ALA A 68 9.25 23.64 4.18
C ALA A 68 10.54 24.41 4.56
N HIS A 69 11.66 24.15 3.87
CA HIS A 69 12.99 24.65 4.19
C HIS A 69 13.62 25.40 2.99
N ALA A 70 12.98 26.48 2.59
CA ALA A 70 13.37 27.28 1.40
C ALA A 70 14.80 27.85 1.49
N THR A 71 15.26 28.19 2.70
CA THR A 71 16.61 28.73 2.92
C THR A 71 17.67 27.69 2.65
N GLU A 72 17.54 26.49 3.22
CA GLU A 72 18.48 25.39 3.02
C GLU A 72 18.39 24.89 1.58
N TYR A 73 17.20 24.86 1.00
CA TYR A 73 17.01 24.50 -0.41
C TYR A 73 17.70 25.46 -1.36
N ALA A 74 17.75 26.75 -1.07
CA ALA A 74 18.50 27.72 -1.88
C ALA A 74 20.01 27.42 -1.98
N GLY A 75 20.56 26.74 -0.97
CA GLY A 75 21.96 26.29 -0.93
C GLY A 75 22.25 25.01 -1.71
N VAL A 76 21.23 24.29 -2.18
CA VAL A 76 21.37 23.07 -2.96
C VAL A 76 21.89 23.41 -4.37
N ASP A 77 22.67 22.50 -4.98
CA ASP A 77 23.19 22.63 -6.34
C ASP A 77 22.11 23.11 -7.33
N SER A 78 22.43 24.12 -8.13
CA SER A 78 21.45 24.78 -9.01
C SER A 78 20.94 23.86 -10.13
N GLY A 79 21.79 22.98 -10.65
CA GLY A 79 21.41 22.01 -11.67
C GLY A 79 20.46 20.95 -11.10
N PHE A 80 20.74 20.51 -9.89
CA PHE A 80 19.86 19.58 -9.19
C PHE A 80 18.50 20.23 -8.83
N ARG A 81 18.50 21.49 -8.35
CA ARG A 81 17.26 22.22 -8.09
C ARG A 81 16.40 22.33 -9.34
N SER A 82 17.00 22.74 -10.47
CA SER A 82 16.29 22.83 -11.76
C SER A 82 15.68 21.47 -12.16
N ARG A 83 16.38 20.36 -11.94
CA ARG A 83 15.85 19.03 -12.19
C ARG A 83 14.67 18.70 -11.24
N LEU A 84 14.84 18.94 -9.94
CA LEU A 84 13.79 18.67 -8.95
C LEU A 84 12.52 19.48 -9.17
N GLU A 85 12.63 20.67 -9.76
CA GLU A 85 11.52 21.56 -10.08
C GLU A 85 10.83 21.23 -11.40
N SER A 86 11.58 20.71 -12.39
CA SER A 86 11.07 20.46 -13.75
C SER A 86 10.65 19.01 -14.00
N VAL A 87 11.24 18.04 -13.31
CA VAL A 87 10.93 16.63 -13.50
C VAL A 87 9.93 16.16 -12.44
N PRO A 88 8.76 15.66 -12.84
CA PRO A 88 7.77 15.15 -11.89
C PRO A 88 8.38 14.11 -10.94
N GLU A 89 8.00 14.14 -9.67
CA GLU A 89 8.51 13.18 -8.66
C GLU A 89 8.17 11.72 -8.98
N SER A 90 7.11 11.49 -9.76
CA SER A 90 6.70 10.16 -10.24
C SER A 90 7.45 9.69 -11.49
N ASP A 91 8.30 10.53 -12.08
CA ASP A 91 9.04 10.17 -13.31
C ASP A 91 10.07 9.09 -13.02
N SER A 92 10.04 8.01 -13.79
CA SER A 92 10.93 6.84 -13.62
C SER A 92 12.42 7.17 -13.83
N SER A 93 12.76 8.29 -14.46
CA SER A 93 14.14 8.73 -14.62
C SER A 93 14.85 9.00 -13.29
N TRP A 94 14.11 9.19 -12.19
CA TRP A 94 14.68 9.25 -10.85
C TRP A 94 15.29 7.92 -10.41
N ASN A 95 14.76 6.78 -10.88
CA ASN A 95 15.26 5.44 -10.53
C ASN A 95 16.59 5.09 -11.21
N THR A 96 17.09 5.97 -12.09
CA THR A 96 18.38 5.82 -12.77
C THR A 96 19.28 7.05 -12.59
N TYR A 97 18.87 8.03 -11.78
CA TYR A 97 19.60 9.26 -11.57
C TYR A 97 20.55 9.14 -10.37
N TYR A 98 21.86 9.14 -10.64
CA TYR A 98 22.91 9.07 -9.62
C TYR A 98 23.34 10.47 -9.17
N LEU A 99 23.47 10.66 -7.85
CA LEU A 99 24.00 11.89 -7.28
C LEU A 99 25.54 11.89 -7.39
N SER A 100 26.11 12.98 -7.91
CA SER A 100 27.53 13.23 -7.72
C SER A 100 27.81 13.68 -6.28
N ARG A 101 29.04 13.49 -5.78
CA ARG A 101 29.39 13.92 -4.41
C ARG A 101 29.12 15.41 -4.16
N PRO A 102 29.52 16.36 -5.04
CA PRO A 102 29.22 17.77 -4.81
C PRO A 102 27.71 18.05 -4.69
N VAL A 103 26.89 17.43 -5.54
CA VAL A 103 25.42 17.57 -5.48
C VAL A 103 24.87 16.98 -4.18
N GLY A 104 25.28 15.76 -3.83
CA GLY A 104 24.84 15.13 -2.58
C GLY A 104 25.27 15.94 -1.35
N ASP A 105 26.50 16.42 -1.31
CA ASP A 105 26.97 17.23 -0.19
C ASP A 105 26.19 18.54 -0.04
N SER A 106 25.74 19.14 -1.15
CA SER A 106 24.86 20.33 -1.12
C SER A 106 23.45 20.04 -0.56
N LEU A 107 22.98 18.78 -0.58
CA LEU A 107 21.68 18.37 -0.01
C LEU A 107 21.72 18.18 1.51
N LYS A 108 22.88 17.94 2.11
CA LYS A 108 22.99 17.60 3.54
C LYS A 108 22.40 18.65 4.48
N PRO A 109 22.56 19.97 4.28
CA PRO A 109 21.91 20.97 5.13
C PRO A 109 20.39 20.87 5.07
N LEU A 110 19.80 20.72 3.88
CA LEU A 110 18.37 20.53 3.69
C LEU A 110 17.86 19.26 4.41
N LEU A 111 18.54 18.14 4.22
CA LEU A 111 18.19 16.88 4.87
C LEU A 111 18.27 17.00 6.40
N ASN A 112 19.30 17.65 6.95
CA ASN A 112 19.44 17.86 8.39
C ASN A 112 18.38 18.80 8.99
N ALA A 113 17.96 19.81 8.24
CA ALA A 113 16.89 20.71 8.67
C ALA A 113 15.52 20.03 8.69
N SER A 114 15.33 19.00 7.85
CA SER A 114 14.04 18.32 7.61
C SER A 114 13.85 17.03 8.41
N LYS A 115 14.34 16.94 9.65
CA LYS A 115 14.24 15.72 10.48
C LYS A 115 12.81 15.34 10.80
N ASP A 116 11.95 16.31 11.04
CA ASP A 116 10.52 16.16 11.26
C ASP A 116 9.82 15.57 10.02
N ILE A 117 10.08 16.11 8.84
CA ILE A 117 9.53 15.60 7.57
C ILE A 117 9.95 14.16 7.32
N GLN A 118 11.19 13.82 7.65
CA GLN A 118 11.71 12.46 7.49
C GLN A 118 11.06 11.49 8.46
N GLY A 119 10.90 11.87 9.73
CA GLY A 119 10.19 11.08 10.71
C GLY A 119 8.72 10.84 10.33
N ASP A 120 8.02 11.90 9.95
CA ASP A 120 6.66 11.85 9.43
C ASP A 120 6.51 10.90 8.24
N GLN A 121 7.48 10.92 7.31
CA GLN A 121 7.43 10.05 6.14
C GLN A 121 7.59 8.58 6.51
N ILE A 122 8.48 8.25 7.46
CA ILE A 122 8.59 6.87 7.97
C ILE A 122 7.26 6.42 8.54
N VAL A 123 6.64 7.22 9.42
CA VAL A 123 5.34 6.89 10.00
C VAL A 123 4.28 6.66 8.93
N LYS A 124 4.18 7.54 7.94
CA LYS A 124 3.24 7.40 6.81
C LYS A 124 3.50 6.13 6.00
N ASP A 125 4.77 5.83 5.71
CA ASP A 125 5.15 4.62 5.00
C ASP A 125 4.68 3.37 5.74
N LEU A 126 4.85 3.32 7.06
CA LEU A 126 4.43 2.20 7.89
C LEU A 126 2.91 2.12 8.00
N GLU A 127 2.22 3.25 8.14
CA GLU A 127 0.75 3.29 8.18
C GLU A 127 0.13 2.79 6.85
N ASN A 128 0.80 2.99 5.72
CA ASN A 128 0.40 2.40 4.44
C ASN A 128 0.49 0.86 4.44
N TYR A 129 1.28 0.27 5.33
CA TYR A 129 1.41 -1.19 5.46
C TYR A 129 0.38 -1.82 6.41
N PHE A 130 -0.42 -1.04 7.15
CA PHE A 130 -1.38 -1.54 8.13
C PHE A 130 -2.36 -2.56 7.58
N SER A 131 -2.97 -2.24 6.44
CA SER A 131 -3.96 -3.13 5.82
C SER A 131 -3.33 -4.45 5.37
N VAL A 132 -2.12 -4.39 4.85
CA VAL A 132 -1.37 -5.57 4.43
C VAL A 132 -0.94 -6.40 5.64
N ALA A 133 -0.38 -5.79 6.68
CA ALA A 133 0.04 -6.48 7.90
C ALA A 133 -1.13 -7.23 8.56
N LYS A 134 -2.29 -6.58 8.69
CA LYS A 134 -3.50 -7.18 9.28
C LYS A 134 -4.00 -8.41 8.52
N GLN A 135 -3.77 -8.51 7.20
CA GLN A 135 -4.13 -9.70 6.42
C GLN A 135 -3.30 -10.93 6.76
N TYR A 136 -2.10 -10.72 7.27
CA TYR A 136 -1.19 -11.76 7.75
C TYR A 136 -1.27 -11.97 9.27
N GLY A 137 -2.29 -11.44 9.93
CA GLY A 137 -2.46 -11.57 11.37
C GLY A 137 -1.56 -10.65 12.20
N ILE A 138 -0.75 -9.79 11.58
CA ILE A 138 0.10 -8.82 12.26
C ILE A 138 -0.73 -7.56 12.49
N ASN A 139 -1.26 -7.39 13.70
CA ASN A 139 -2.11 -6.24 14.00
C ASN A 139 -1.30 -5.08 14.58
N PRO A 140 -1.19 -3.93 13.87
CA PRO A 140 -0.42 -2.77 14.35
C PRO A 140 -0.89 -2.20 15.69
N ASP A 141 -2.16 -2.41 16.06
CA ASP A 141 -2.74 -1.84 17.28
C ASP A 141 -2.58 -2.76 18.52
N THR A 142 -2.50 -4.07 18.31
CA THR A 142 -2.39 -5.06 19.41
C THR A 142 -1.08 -5.83 19.42
N ASP A 143 -0.31 -5.77 18.33
CA ASP A 143 0.95 -6.46 18.14
C ASP A 143 1.99 -5.53 17.50
N THR A 144 2.04 -4.31 17.99
CA THR A 144 2.81 -3.19 17.44
C THR A 144 4.30 -3.50 17.33
N ASP A 145 4.86 -4.20 18.32
CA ASP A 145 6.29 -4.52 18.34
C ASP A 145 6.68 -5.46 17.20
N ALA A 146 5.88 -6.51 16.98
CA ALA A 146 6.06 -7.41 15.84
C ALA A 146 5.82 -6.68 14.52
N PHE A 147 4.82 -5.81 14.46
CA PHE A 147 4.55 -4.99 13.29
C PHE A 147 5.74 -4.09 12.93
N ILE A 148 6.34 -3.38 13.88
CA ILE A 148 7.51 -2.53 13.62
C ILE A 148 8.67 -3.37 13.09
N LEU A 149 8.96 -4.52 13.69
CA LEU A 149 10.04 -5.40 13.23
C LEU A 149 9.76 -5.98 11.83
N TRP A 150 8.52 -6.35 11.55
CA TRP A 150 8.10 -6.76 10.22
C TRP A 150 8.26 -5.64 9.19
N CYS A 151 7.95 -4.38 9.56
CA CYS A 151 8.17 -3.23 8.69
C CYS A 151 9.64 -2.99 8.36
N VAL A 152 10.56 -3.26 9.30
CA VAL A 152 12.02 -3.23 9.03
C VAL A 152 12.38 -4.26 7.95
N ALA A 153 11.79 -5.45 8.00
CA ALA A 153 11.99 -6.47 6.96
C ALA A 153 11.33 -6.06 5.63
N TYR A 154 10.15 -5.48 5.69
CA TYR A 154 9.41 -5.00 4.51
C TYR A 154 10.15 -3.88 3.80
N HIS A 155 10.75 -2.97 4.55
CA HIS A 155 11.56 -1.87 4.00
C HIS A 155 12.78 -2.37 3.24
N GLN A 156 13.45 -3.41 3.74
CA GLN A 156 14.58 -4.05 3.05
C GLN A 156 14.16 -4.84 1.81
N GLY A 157 13.04 -5.57 1.89
CA GLY A 157 12.57 -6.39 0.77
C GLY A 157 11.17 -6.96 1.01
N PRO A 158 10.12 -6.35 0.44
CA PRO A 158 8.73 -6.75 0.65
C PRO A 158 8.48 -8.25 0.46
N ARG A 159 9.11 -8.84 -0.56
CA ARG A 159 9.05 -10.27 -0.86
C ARG A 159 9.34 -11.16 0.34
N TYR A 160 10.45 -10.87 1.03
CA TYR A 160 10.92 -11.70 2.14
C TYR A 160 10.10 -11.44 3.41
N ALA A 161 9.65 -10.20 3.59
CA ALA A 161 8.74 -9.84 4.66
C ALA A 161 7.40 -10.58 4.55
N PHE A 162 6.86 -10.79 3.34
CA PHE A 162 5.68 -11.62 3.13
C PHE A 162 5.92 -13.10 3.44
N GLN A 163 7.09 -13.63 3.10
CA GLN A 163 7.44 -15.01 3.48
C GLN A 163 7.43 -15.19 4.99
N VAL A 164 8.02 -14.25 5.73
CA VAL A 164 8.02 -14.25 7.20
C VAL A 164 6.59 -14.12 7.73
N ALA A 165 5.79 -13.18 7.21
CA ALA A 165 4.42 -12.97 7.66
C ALA A 165 3.52 -14.20 7.49
N ASN A 166 3.77 -15.05 6.48
CA ASN A 166 3.03 -16.30 6.30
C ASN A 166 3.28 -17.35 7.40
N HIS A 167 4.35 -17.23 8.15
CA HIS A 167 4.68 -18.16 9.27
C HIS A 167 4.25 -17.58 10.62
N TYR A 168 4.03 -16.27 10.69
CA TYR A 168 3.69 -15.60 11.94
C TYR A 168 2.33 -16.04 12.48
N SER A 169 2.29 -16.43 13.78
CA SER A 169 1.10 -16.97 14.45
C SER A 169 0.55 -16.12 15.60
N GLY A 170 1.14 -14.94 15.83
CA GLY A 170 0.70 -14.00 16.88
C GLY A 170 1.55 -14.04 18.15
N GLY A 171 2.73 -14.66 18.10
CA GLY A 171 3.65 -14.75 19.26
C GLY A 171 4.51 -13.51 19.51
N GLY A 172 4.15 -12.38 18.93
CA GLY A 172 4.74 -11.08 19.20
C GLY A 172 6.16 -10.89 18.64
N LEU A 173 6.88 -9.93 19.22
CA LEU A 173 8.22 -9.55 18.77
C LEU A 173 9.21 -10.71 18.68
N SER A 174 9.14 -11.65 19.62
CA SER A 174 10.09 -12.77 19.69
C SER A 174 9.87 -13.78 18.56
N GLU A 175 8.63 -14.11 18.25
CA GLU A 175 8.29 -14.97 17.11
C GLU A 175 8.68 -14.29 15.81
N MET A 176 8.26 -13.05 15.59
CA MET A 176 8.60 -12.27 14.40
C MET A 176 10.11 -12.25 14.14
N TYR A 177 10.91 -12.05 15.20
CA TYR A 177 12.37 -12.09 15.09
C TYR A 177 12.87 -13.49 14.70
N SER A 178 12.32 -14.55 15.30
CA SER A 178 12.71 -15.93 14.97
C SER A 178 12.39 -16.28 13.51
N ASP A 179 11.23 -15.87 13.03
CA ASP A 179 10.82 -16.11 11.64
C ASP A 179 11.69 -15.34 10.63
N ILE A 180 12.07 -14.08 10.98
CA ILE A 180 13.03 -13.31 10.17
C ILE A 180 14.39 -14.03 10.14
N MET A 181 14.87 -14.52 11.27
CA MET A 181 16.17 -15.22 11.36
C MET A 181 16.18 -16.55 10.64
N ALA A 182 15.03 -17.24 10.59
CA ALA A 182 14.85 -18.48 9.86
C ALA A 182 14.76 -18.27 8.33
N ASN A 183 14.43 -17.04 7.87
CA ASN A 183 14.36 -16.74 6.45
C ASN A 183 15.76 -16.77 5.82
N GLY A 184 15.95 -17.56 4.76
CA GLY A 184 17.27 -17.79 4.13
C GLY A 184 17.96 -16.57 3.54
N VAL A 185 17.24 -15.46 3.38
CA VAL A 185 17.79 -14.18 2.89
C VAL A 185 17.89 -13.16 4.03
N LEU A 186 16.81 -12.87 4.74
CA LEU A 186 16.82 -11.88 5.82
C LEU A 186 17.74 -12.29 6.97
N GLY A 187 17.76 -13.58 7.32
CA GLY A 187 18.62 -14.09 8.39
C GLY A 187 20.12 -13.88 8.18
N ARG A 188 20.57 -13.65 6.92
CA ARG A 188 21.96 -13.27 6.63
C ARG A 188 22.33 -11.88 7.15
N TYR A 189 21.32 -11.04 7.43
CA TYR A 189 21.50 -9.70 7.96
C TYR A 189 21.17 -9.65 9.47
N SER A 190 21.60 -10.69 10.21
CA SER A 190 21.26 -10.91 11.63
C SER A 190 21.53 -9.66 12.49
N ASN A 191 22.66 -8.97 12.30
CA ASN A 191 22.99 -7.78 13.07
C ASN A 191 21.95 -6.67 12.91
N ARG A 192 21.42 -6.46 11.69
CA ARG A 192 20.35 -5.50 11.38
C ARG A 192 19.10 -5.79 12.22
N TYR A 193 18.63 -7.02 12.19
CA TYR A 193 17.39 -7.39 12.87
C TYR A 193 17.55 -7.52 14.37
N THR A 194 18.73 -7.94 14.85
CA THR A 194 19.05 -7.94 16.29
C THR A 194 19.04 -6.51 16.83
N GLN A 195 19.63 -5.56 16.11
CA GLN A 195 19.63 -4.15 16.49
C GLN A 195 18.21 -3.58 16.51
N ALA A 196 17.42 -3.81 15.46
CA ALA A 196 16.02 -3.36 15.41
C ALA A 196 15.20 -3.96 16.57
N LYS A 197 15.30 -5.29 16.80
CA LYS A 197 14.64 -5.97 17.92
C LYS A 197 14.97 -5.34 19.27
N ASN A 198 16.25 -5.06 19.52
CA ASN A 198 16.70 -4.47 20.79
C ASN A 198 16.14 -3.06 21.00
N ILE A 199 16.10 -2.23 19.95
CA ILE A 199 15.45 -0.91 19.96
C ILE A 199 13.97 -1.04 20.31
N ILE A 200 13.27 -1.94 19.64
CA ILE A 200 11.84 -2.16 19.84
C ILE A 200 11.56 -2.68 21.25
N ALA A 201 12.27 -3.70 21.71
CA ALA A 201 12.11 -4.27 23.04
C ALA A 201 12.44 -3.27 24.17
N GLY A 202 13.46 -2.44 23.97
CA GLY A 202 13.87 -1.39 24.92
C GLY A 202 13.04 -0.11 24.83
N LYS A 203 12.09 0.00 23.87
CA LYS A 203 11.34 1.22 23.57
C LYS A 203 12.26 2.44 23.38
N ASP A 204 13.41 2.23 22.75
CA ASP A 204 14.41 3.27 22.55
C ASP A 204 13.95 4.30 21.52
N THR A 205 13.82 5.54 21.96
CA THR A 205 13.47 6.70 21.13
C THR A 205 14.58 7.74 21.05
N SER A 206 15.78 7.41 21.54
CA SER A 206 16.91 8.33 21.58
C SER A 206 17.33 8.80 20.18
N GLY A 207 17.61 10.08 20.05
CA GLY A 207 18.03 10.71 18.78
C GLY A 207 16.87 10.92 17.77
N VAL A 208 15.64 10.52 18.10
CA VAL A 208 14.46 10.92 17.34
C VAL A 208 14.04 12.31 17.78
N GLY A 209 14.03 13.28 16.87
CA GLY A 209 13.67 14.67 17.14
C GLY A 209 12.24 14.81 17.71
N GLU A 210 12.03 15.80 18.56
CA GLU A 210 10.70 16.11 19.11
C GLU A 210 9.69 16.56 18.03
N GLY A 211 10.17 17.00 16.86
CA GLY A 211 9.37 17.54 15.76
C GLY A 211 8.80 16.52 14.78
N GLY A 212 9.06 15.23 14.95
CA GLY A 212 8.69 14.21 13.95
C GLY A 212 7.34 13.52 14.13
N ILE A 213 6.48 14.03 15.00
CA ILE A 213 5.16 13.46 15.23
C ILE A 213 4.16 14.59 15.26
N SER A 214 3.56 14.89 14.11
CA SER A 214 2.34 15.68 14.10
C SER A 214 1.31 14.98 14.98
N ALA A 215 0.86 15.70 16.01
CA ALA A 215 -0.06 15.19 17.02
C ALA A 215 -1.47 15.02 16.43
N ASN A 216 -1.63 14.07 15.52
CA ASN A 216 -2.93 13.54 15.10
C ASN A 216 -3.14 12.17 15.73
N THR A 217 -3.16 12.13 17.06
CA THR A 217 -3.71 11.02 17.82
C THR A 217 -5.18 11.30 18.07
N PRO A 218 -6.08 10.35 17.78
CA PRO A 218 -7.41 10.41 18.39
C PRO A 218 -7.24 10.07 19.87
N GLY A 219 -6.87 11.05 20.65
CA GLY A 219 -6.75 10.96 22.10
C GLY A 219 -8.04 11.44 22.75
N ASN A 220 -8.59 10.59 23.59
CA ASN A 220 -9.60 10.90 24.57
C ASN A 220 -9.21 12.13 25.41
N GLY A 221 -10.01 13.21 25.34
CA GLY A 221 -10.15 14.31 26.27
C GLY A 221 -8.91 14.89 26.95
N GLY A 222 -8.34 15.95 26.37
CA GLY A 222 -7.39 16.84 27.02
C GLY A 222 -7.39 18.19 26.30
N SER A 223 -7.62 19.25 27.06
CA SER A 223 -7.66 20.68 26.73
C SER A 223 -6.88 21.08 25.47
N VAL A 224 -7.58 21.56 24.46
CA VAL A 224 -7.04 22.11 23.21
C VAL A 224 -6.77 23.59 23.41
N GLY A 225 -5.52 24.01 23.15
CA GLY A 225 -5.19 25.41 22.88
C GLY A 225 -5.89 25.90 21.60
N GLU A 226 -6.29 27.12 21.59
CA GLU A 226 -7.15 27.80 20.63
C GLU A 226 -6.69 27.69 19.16
N ASN A 227 -7.24 26.71 18.44
CA ASN A 227 -7.63 26.78 17.04
C ASN A 227 -8.90 25.96 16.92
N SER A 228 -10.04 26.62 16.90
CA SER A 228 -11.36 26.00 17.01
C SER A 228 -11.74 25.25 15.75
N GLN A 229 -11.42 23.96 15.73
CA GLN A 229 -12.12 23.03 14.87
C GLN A 229 -13.48 22.71 15.52
N SER A 230 -14.57 23.07 14.86
CA SER A 230 -15.91 22.72 15.35
C SER A 230 -16.48 21.59 14.50
N VAL A 231 -17.07 20.62 15.17
CA VAL A 231 -17.84 19.55 14.54
C VAL A 231 -19.30 19.75 14.91
N THR A 232 -20.14 19.96 13.91
CA THR A 232 -21.59 20.13 14.11
C THR A 232 -22.39 19.15 13.25
N VAL A 233 -23.55 18.75 13.75
CA VAL A 233 -24.52 17.97 12.99
C VAL A 233 -25.74 18.87 12.73
N SER A 234 -26.00 19.18 11.47
CA SER A 234 -27.11 20.02 11.08
C SER A 234 -27.74 19.52 9.77
N GLY A 235 -29.08 19.47 9.72
CA GLY A 235 -29.81 19.06 8.53
C GLY A 235 -29.46 17.66 7.99
N GLY A 236 -29.09 16.70 8.86
CA GLY A 236 -28.68 15.37 8.45
C GLY A 236 -27.26 15.30 7.86
N LYS A 237 -26.43 16.29 8.14
CA LYS A 237 -25.05 16.38 7.65
C LYS A 237 -24.08 16.58 8.80
N LEU A 238 -22.90 16.00 8.67
CA LEU A 238 -21.75 16.26 9.52
C LEU A 238 -20.94 17.39 8.89
N ILE A 239 -20.74 18.48 9.62
CA ILE A 239 -20.00 19.65 9.18
C ILE A 239 -18.77 19.80 10.05
N ILE A 240 -17.60 19.85 9.45
CA ILE A 240 -16.33 20.07 10.12
C ILE A 240 -15.76 21.40 9.62
N SER A 241 -15.42 22.28 10.55
CA SER A 241 -14.62 23.47 10.27
C SER A 241 -13.15 23.13 10.46
N ALA A 242 -12.34 23.33 9.44
CA ALA A 242 -10.90 23.06 9.45
C ALA A 242 -10.15 24.09 8.62
N ASP A 243 -8.92 24.40 8.98
CA ASP A 243 -8.10 25.45 8.36
C ASP A 243 -7.41 25.03 7.06
N ASP A 244 -7.68 23.82 6.57
CA ASP A 244 -7.02 23.28 5.39
C ASP A 244 -7.90 23.36 4.14
N SER A 245 -7.26 23.65 2.99
CA SER A 245 -7.90 23.79 1.67
C SER A 245 -7.91 22.47 0.86
N GLY A 246 -7.57 21.34 1.46
CA GLY A 246 -7.51 20.03 0.80
C GLY A 246 -8.81 19.22 0.87
N ILE A 247 -8.71 17.93 0.60
CA ILE A 247 -9.78 16.94 0.80
C ILE A 247 -9.61 16.31 2.18
N LEU A 248 -10.63 16.44 3.05
CA LEU A 248 -10.67 15.74 4.32
C LEU A 248 -11.28 14.35 4.13
N THR A 249 -10.70 13.37 4.81
CA THR A 249 -11.24 12.01 4.84
C THR A 249 -11.77 11.71 6.24
N LEU A 250 -13.08 11.53 6.35
CA LEU A 250 -13.69 11.05 7.59
C LEU A 250 -13.43 9.54 7.71
N ARG A 251 -12.68 9.13 8.73
CA ARG A 251 -12.42 7.72 9.03
C ARG A 251 -13.41 7.21 10.08
N SER A 252 -14.04 6.08 9.82
CA SER A 252 -14.89 5.40 10.78
C SER A 252 -14.63 3.89 10.75
N LYS A 253 -15.15 3.16 11.74
CA LYS A 253 -15.12 1.69 11.74
C LYS A 253 -15.87 1.05 10.55
N PHE A 254 -16.62 1.82 9.80
CA PHE A 254 -17.38 1.35 8.64
C PHE A 254 -16.77 1.74 7.30
N GLY A 255 -15.73 2.58 7.28
CA GLY A 255 -15.04 3.00 6.07
C GLY A 255 -14.47 4.41 6.14
N ASN A 256 -13.89 4.84 5.03
CA ASN A 256 -13.40 6.20 4.82
C ASN A 256 -14.36 6.93 3.90
N TYR A 257 -14.77 8.13 4.30
CA TYR A 257 -15.66 9.00 3.54
C TYR A 257 -14.93 10.25 3.16
N GLN A 258 -14.92 10.60 1.87
CA GLN A 258 -14.37 11.86 1.42
C GLN A 258 -15.36 12.98 1.69
N MET A 259 -14.86 14.08 2.23
CA MET A 259 -15.63 15.28 2.48
C MET A 259 -15.23 16.35 1.47
N TYR A 260 -16.19 17.07 0.98
CA TYR A 260 -15.99 18.11 -0.03
C TYR A 260 -16.01 19.50 0.60
N SER A 261 -15.05 20.34 0.21
CA SER A 261 -14.99 21.71 0.67
C SER A 261 -16.21 22.51 0.15
N ARG A 262 -16.82 23.26 1.05
CA ARG A 262 -17.89 24.21 0.76
C ARG A 262 -17.39 25.65 0.68
N GLY A 263 -16.08 25.86 0.70
CA GLY A 263 -15.46 27.16 0.89
C GLY A 263 -15.45 27.59 2.37
N HIS A 264 -14.65 28.63 2.67
CA HIS A 264 -14.54 29.16 4.05
C HIS A 264 -14.17 28.10 5.11
N ASN A 265 -13.31 27.14 4.75
CA ASN A 265 -12.83 26.08 5.65
C ASN A 265 -13.95 25.19 6.24
N LEU A 266 -15.06 25.03 5.51
CA LEU A 266 -16.17 24.15 5.87
C LEU A 266 -16.15 22.89 5.02
N TRP A 267 -16.28 21.75 5.67
CA TRP A 267 -16.29 20.42 5.06
C TRP A 267 -17.58 19.70 5.40
N GLU A 268 -18.21 19.09 4.42
CA GLU A 268 -19.53 18.49 4.57
C GLU A 268 -19.55 17.07 4.03
N VAL A 269 -20.18 16.18 4.77
CA VAL A 269 -20.54 14.83 4.32
C VAL A 269 -21.99 14.54 4.75
N SER A 270 -22.75 13.94 3.86
CA SER A 270 -24.13 13.56 4.15
C SER A 270 -24.18 12.36 5.10
N LEU A 271 -24.88 12.46 6.21
CA LEU A 271 -25.13 11.32 7.10
C LEU A 271 -25.94 10.22 6.41
N LYS A 272 -26.74 10.56 5.39
CA LYS A 272 -27.47 9.60 4.57
C LYS A 272 -26.50 8.74 3.74
N ASP A 273 -25.42 9.32 3.22
CA ASP A 273 -24.39 8.59 2.46
C ASP A 273 -23.64 7.63 3.38
N ILE A 274 -23.35 8.06 4.62
CA ILE A 274 -22.78 7.20 5.65
C ILE A 274 -23.72 6.04 5.98
N GLN A 275 -25.02 6.32 6.16
CA GLN A 275 -26.03 5.29 6.44
C GLN A 275 -26.24 4.33 5.29
N GLN A 276 -26.27 4.79 4.05
CA GLN A 276 -26.41 3.93 2.87
C GLN A 276 -25.25 2.94 2.74
N THR A 277 -24.04 3.34 3.09
CA THR A 277 -22.87 2.44 3.11
C THR A 277 -23.00 1.38 4.23
N ILE A 278 -23.62 1.71 5.35
CA ILE A 278 -23.87 0.77 6.45
C ILE A 278 -25.02 -0.21 6.12
N VAL A 279 -26.07 0.27 5.43
CA VAL A 279 -27.26 -0.53 5.09
C VAL A 279 -27.09 -1.32 3.79
N GLY A 280 -26.23 -0.88 2.89
CA GLY A 280 -25.92 -1.54 1.60
C GLY A 280 -25.21 -2.89 1.71
N GLN A 281 -24.98 -3.41 2.92
CA GLN A 281 -24.49 -4.78 3.14
C GLN A 281 -25.60 -5.84 3.18
N ASN A 282 -26.84 -5.48 2.85
CA ASN A 282 -27.92 -6.46 2.73
C ASN A 282 -28.37 -6.57 1.26
N PRO A 283 -27.96 -7.61 0.51
CA PRO A 283 -28.30 -7.77 -0.90
C PRO A 283 -29.68 -8.40 -1.10
N ALA A 284 -30.76 -7.72 -0.69
CA ALA A 284 -32.10 -8.12 -1.02
C ALA A 284 -33.02 -6.89 -1.06
N ALA A 285 -32.98 -6.16 -2.17
CA ALA A 285 -34.10 -5.41 -2.77
C ALA A 285 -33.57 -4.31 -3.70
N ASN A 286 -33.47 -4.59 -4.99
CA ASN A 286 -34.16 -3.83 -6.04
C ASN A 286 -33.87 -4.43 -7.42
N ALA A 287 -34.79 -5.28 -7.83
CA ALA A 287 -35.05 -5.53 -9.22
C ALA A 287 -36.06 -4.47 -9.70
N GLY A 288 -35.67 -3.70 -10.70
CA GLY A 288 -36.64 -2.88 -11.42
C GLY A 288 -36.05 -1.71 -12.18
N GLY A 289 -35.94 -1.80 -13.47
CA GLY A 289 -36.16 -0.69 -14.38
C GLY A 289 -35.03 -0.21 -15.26
N GLY A 290 -34.84 -0.78 -16.41
CA GLY A 290 -34.98 -0.09 -17.69
C GLY A 290 -33.77 0.38 -18.46
N GLY A 291 -33.43 -0.29 -19.59
CA GLY A 291 -33.08 0.41 -20.81
C GLY A 291 -31.72 0.13 -21.46
N GLY A 292 -31.61 -0.91 -22.29
CA GLY A 292 -31.16 -0.81 -23.67
C GLY A 292 -29.68 -0.70 -24.00
N GLY A 293 -29.07 -1.80 -24.41
CA GLY A 293 -27.82 -1.82 -25.13
C GLY A 293 -27.34 -3.27 -25.32
N GLY A 294 -27.61 -3.90 -26.48
CA GLY A 294 -27.35 -5.30 -26.72
C GLY A 294 -25.88 -5.69 -26.65
N GLY A 295 -25.58 -6.57 -25.70
CA GLY A 295 -24.37 -7.34 -25.63
C GLY A 295 -24.74 -8.75 -25.21
N THR A 296 -24.31 -9.72 -25.95
CA THR A 296 -24.55 -11.15 -25.75
C THR A 296 -24.32 -11.56 -24.29
N PRO A 297 -25.23 -12.32 -23.65
CA PRO A 297 -25.06 -12.75 -22.26
C PRO A 297 -23.85 -13.68 -22.15
N ALA A 298 -22.95 -13.40 -21.23
CA ALA A 298 -21.91 -14.32 -20.79
C ALA A 298 -22.54 -15.59 -20.22
N PRO A 299 -21.94 -16.79 -20.41
CA PRO A 299 -22.46 -18.04 -19.87
C PRO A 299 -22.58 -17.98 -18.35
N GLY A 300 -23.74 -18.35 -17.83
CA GLY A 300 -24.08 -18.26 -16.43
C GLY A 300 -23.23 -19.17 -15.55
N GLY A 301 -22.20 -18.62 -14.93
CA GLY A 301 -21.51 -19.20 -13.79
C GLY A 301 -22.02 -18.55 -12.52
N SER A 302 -22.42 -19.37 -11.52
CA SER A 302 -22.69 -18.88 -10.16
C SER A 302 -21.40 -18.89 -9.36
N GLY A 303 -21.00 -17.76 -8.80
CA GLY A 303 -19.81 -17.66 -7.92
C GLY A 303 -19.15 -16.29 -7.97
N LYS A 304 -18.22 -16.08 -7.03
CA LYS A 304 -17.51 -14.81 -6.88
C LYS A 304 -16.70 -14.42 -8.12
N GLY A 305 -16.07 -15.42 -8.78
CA GLY A 305 -15.34 -15.20 -10.03
C GLY A 305 -16.24 -14.71 -11.16
N ALA A 306 -17.41 -15.33 -11.34
CA ALA A 306 -18.36 -14.91 -12.38
C ALA A 306 -18.87 -13.48 -12.15
N ALA A 307 -19.11 -13.09 -10.90
CA ALA A 307 -19.50 -11.73 -10.54
C ALA A 307 -18.37 -10.72 -10.85
N ALA A 308 -17.12 -11.06 -10.51
CA ALA A 308 -15.95 -10.25 -10.84
C ALA A 308 -15.77 -10.09 -12.35
N LEU A 309 -15.93 -11.19 -13.11
CA LEU A 309 -15.88 -11.14 -14.58
C LEU A 309 -16.96 -10.22 -15.15
N ALA A 310 -18.20 -10.34 -14.69
CA ALA A 310 -19.29 -9.48 -15.16
C ALA A 310 -18.97 -8.00 -14.92
N TRP A 311 -18.36 -7.67 -13.77
CA TRP A 311 -17.91 -6.32 -13.46
C TRP A 311 -16.86 -5.82 -14.44
N VAL A 312 -15.86 -6.64 -14.79
CA VAL A 312 -14.80 -6.31 -15.77
C VAL A 312 -15.40 -6.13 -17.17
N MET A 313 -16.25 -7.07 -17.61
CA MET A 313 -16.86 -7.04 -18.95
C MET A 313 -17.75 -5.81 -19.18
N ALA A 314 -18.42 -5.32 -18.15
CA ALA A 314 -19.19 -4.07 -18.22
C ALA A 314 -18.30 -2.81 -18.39
N ARG A 315 -16.98 -2.95 -18.29
CA ARG A 315 -16.02 -1.84 -18.30
C ARG A 315 -14.98 -1.92 -19.41
N LEU A 316 -15.23 -2.72 -20.45
CA LEU A 316 -14.32 -2.80 -21.59
C LEU A 316 -14.01 -1.42 -22.16
N GLY A 317 -12.72 -1.14 -22.37
CA GLY A 317 -12.21 0.12 -22.94
C GLY A 317 -12.37 1.37 -22.08
N LYS A 318 -12.81 1.26 -20.80
CA LYS A 318 -13.15 2.45 -19.99
C LYS A 318 -11.98 3.11 -19.29
N PHE A 319 -10.91 2.38 -19.00
CA PHE A 319 -9.84 2.87 -18.13
C PHE A 319 -8.54 3.08 -18.89
N ALA A 320 -7.84 4.17 -18.61
CA ALA A 320 -6.48 4.36 -19.08
C ALA A 320 -5.49 3.49 -18.27
N TYR A 321 -4.45 2.96 -18.93
CA TYR A 321 -3.44 2.16 -18.24
C TYR A 321 -2.52 3.04 -17.40
N CYS A 322 -2.45 2.79 -16.09
CA CYS A 322 -1.48 3.42 -15.20
C CYS A 322 -1.18 2.53 -13.99
N GLN A 323 0.12 2.37 -13.68
CA GLN A 323 0.59 1.73 -12.44
C GLN A 323 0.73 2.74 -11.30
N CYS A 324 0.07 3.88 -11.41
CA CYS A 324 0.10 5.00 -10.47
C CYS A 324 -0.95 4.86 -9.34
N PRO A 325 -0.89 5.70 -8.30
CA PRO A 325 -1.91 5.77 -7.26
C PRO A 325 -3.31 5.98 -7.85
N GLY A 326 -4.30 5.29 -7.28
CA GLY A 326 -5.69 5.31 -7.80
C GLY A 326 -6.05 4.12 -8.70
N ARG A 327 -5.07 3.33 -9.20
CA ARG A 327 -5.31 2.18 -10.08
C ARG A 327 -6.21 1.08 -9.48
N GLN A 328 -6.38 1.08 -8.16
CA GLN A 328 -7.21 0.13 -7.40
C GLN A 328 -8.66 0.59 -7.23
N ASP A 329 -8.98 1.78 -7.70
CA ASP A 329 -10.33 2.36 -7.70
C ASP A 329 -10.65 2.98 -9.07
N PRO A 330 -10.72 2.15 -10.12
CA PRO A 330 -10.79 2.64 -11.49
C PRO A 330 -12.10 3.36 -11.83
N ASP A 331 -13.19 3.03 -11.16
CA ASP A 331 -14.47 3.71 -11.40
C ASP A 331 -14.43 5.19 -10.98
N ASN A 332 -13.62 5.54 -9.99
CA ASN A 332 -13.44 6.93 -9.54
C ASN A 332 -12.23 7.60 -10.20
N SER A 333 -11.14 6.87 -10.42
CA SER A 333 -9.89 7.44 -10.94
C SER A 333 -9.79 7.48 -12.46
N GLY A 334 -10.58 6.67 -13.18
CA GLY A 334 -10.49 6.50 -14.63
C GLY A 334 -9.25 5.71 -15.09
N ILE A 335 -8.44 5.19 -14.18
CA ILE A 335 -7.18 4.51 -14.47
C ILE A 335 -7.08 3.17 -13.74
N THR A 336 -6.40 2.20 -14.37
CA THR A 336 -6.02 0.95 -13.72
C THR A 336 -4.83 0.29 -14.42
N ASP A 337 -4.25 -0.73 -13.78
CA ASP A 337 -3.33 -1.68 -14.41
C ASP A 337 -3.92 -3.10 -14.38
N CYS A 338 -3.16 -4.09 -14.82
CA CYS A 338 -3.62 -5.48 -14.83
C CYS A 338 -4.08 -5.95 -13.44
N SER A 339 -3.28 -5.70 -12.42
CA SER A 339 -3.53 -6.16 -11.04
C SER A 339 -4.57 -5.32 -10.30
N GLY A 340 -4.59 -4.02 -10.53
CA GLY A 340 -5.58 -3.10 -9.98
C GLY A 340 -6.99 -3.41 -10.47
N LEU A 341 -7.13 -3.79 -11.76
CA LEU A 341 -8.38 -4.23 -12.35
C LEU A 341 -8.94 -5.47 -11.64
N MET A 342 -8.09 -6.51 -11.44
CA MET A 342 -8.50 -7.73 -10.74
C MET A 342 -8.93 -7.45 -9.31
N TYR A 343 -8.13 -6.65 -8.59
CA TYR A 343 -8.44 -6.22 -7.23
C TYR A 343 -9.80 -5.50 -7.16
N ALA A 344 -10.02 -4.51 -8.02
CA ALA A 344 -11.27 -3.74 -8.04
C ALA A 344 -12.48 -4.62 -8.36
N ALA A 345 -12.35 -5.54 -9.33
CA ALA A 345 -13.42 -6.44 -9.73
C ALA A 345 -13.89 -7.32 -8.57
N TYR A 346 -12.98 -8.00 -7.90
CA TYR A 346 -13.32 -8.88 -6.79
C TYR A 346 -13.77 -8.11 -5.54
N LYS A 347 -13.11 -6.99 -5.22
CA LYS A 347 -13.49 -6.13 -4.10
C LYS A 347 -14.92 -5.62 -4.25
N ASN A 348 -15.27 -5.09 -5.41
CA ASN A 348 -16.55 -4.41 -5.63
C ASN A 348 -17.73 -5.38 -5.82
N THR A 349 -17.48 -6.66 -6.10
CA THR A 349 -18.55 -7.64 -6.36
C THR A 349 -18.74 -8.63 -5.23
N SER A 350 -17.68 -9.10 -4.62
CA SER A 350 -17.73 -10.18 -3.62
C SER A 350 -16.99 -9.87 -2.32
N GLY A 351 -16.31 -8.72 -2.24
CA GLY A 351 -15.47 -8.35 -1.09
C GLY A 351 -14.23 -9.22 -0.92
N VAL A 352 -13.92 -10.10 -1.89
CA VAL A 352 -12.74 -10.96 -1.81
C VAL A 352 -11.49 -10.15 -2.06
N PHE A 353 -10.52 -10.29 -1.17
CA PHE A 353 -9.20 -9.72 -1.35
C PHE A 353 -8.30 -10.64 -2.15
N VAL A 354 -8.07 -10.30 -3.41
CA VAL A 354 -7.23 -11.09 -4.33
C VAL A 354 -5.78 -10.61 -4.42
N GLY A 355 -5.42 -9.55 -3.68
CA GLY A 355 -4.12 -8.89 -3.79
C GLY A 355 -4.13 -7.65 -4.66
N THR A 356 -3.24 -6.69 -4.37
CA THR A 356 -3.19 -5.38 -5.04
C THR A 356 -2.14 -5.29 -6.15
N TRP A 357 -1.33 -6.32 -6.33
CA TRP A 357 -0.32 -6.46 -7.38
C TRP A 357 -0.12 -7.93 -7.75
N THR A 358 0.44 -8.21 -8.90
CA THR A 358 0.53 -9.56 -9.47
C THR A 358 1.26 -10.57 -8.57
N GLY A 359 2.30 -10.15 -7.86
CA GLY A 359 3.05 -11.02 -6.95
C GLY A 359 2.24 -11.46 -5.73
N ASP A 360 1.36 -10.60 -5.20
CA ASP A 360 0.44 -10.98 -4.13
C ASP A 360 -0.70 -11.87 -4.67
N GLN A 361 -1.22 -11.54 -5.85
CA GLN A 361 -2.25 -12.33 -6.54
C GLN A 361 -1.78 -13.76 -6.87
N TYR A 362 -0.48 -13.94 -7.09
CA TYR A 362 0.12 -15.26 -7.31
C TYR A 362 -0.08 -16.22 -6.14
N PHE A 363 -0.12 -15.74 -4.91
CA PHE A 363 -0.23 -16.60 -3.72
C PHE A 363 -1.67 -16.79 -3.22
N ARG A 364 -2.66 -16.11 -3.83
CA ARG A 364 -4.03 -16.11 -3.32
C ARG A 364 -4.97 -16.94 -4.18
N GLY A 365 -5.93 -17.58 -3.51
CA GLY A 365 -6.90 -18.47 -4.14
C GLY A 365 -6.38 -19.89 -4.33
N ALA A 366 -7.30 -20.78 -4.71
CA ALA A 366 -6.96 -22.16 -5.03
C ALA A 366 -6.19 -22.22 -6.36
N GLU A 367 -5.25 -23.15 -6.47
CA GLU A 367 -4.50 -23.45 -7.67
C GLU A 367 -5.07 -24.74 -8.31
N PRO A 368 -5.96 -24.66 -9.31
CA PRO A 368 -6.64 -25.83 -9.86
C PRO A 368 -5.69 -26.84 -10.51
N PHE A 369 -4.55 -26.35 -11.03
CA PHE A 369 -3.48 -27.18 -11.59
C PHE A 369 -2.12 -26.48 -11.48
N PRO A 370 -1.01 -27.27 -11.47
CA PRO A 370 0.33 -26.74 -11.21
C PRO A 370 0.77 -25.67 -12.20
N ARG A 371 1.56 -24.72 -11.71
CA ARG A 371 2.25 -23.71 -12.54
C ARG A 371 3.10 -24.37 -13.63
N ARG A 372 2.99 -23.90 -14.85
CA ARG A 372 3.83 -24.31 -15.99
C ARG A 372 3.96 -23.24 -17.06
N GLY A 373 4.82 -23.48 -18.05
CA GLY A 373 4.96 -22.64 -19.25
C GLY A 373 4.34 -23.26 -20.49
N GLY A 374 4.32 -22.47 -21.56
CA GLY A 374 3.79 -22.90 -22.87
C GLY A 374 2.27 -22.81 -23.01
N ALA A 375 1.77 -23.23 -24.14
CA ALA A 375 0.34 -23.18 -24.47
C ALA A 375 -0.49 -24.03 -23.49
N MET A 376 -1.67 -23.56 -23.13
CA MET A 376 -2.63 -24.31 -22.32
C MET A 376 -3.27 -25.43 -23.17
N THR A 377 -3.27 -26.63 -22.64
CA THR A 377 -3.87 -27.80 -23.28
C THR A 377 -5.40 -27.73 -23.31
N ALA A 378 -6.05 -28.47 -24.20
CA ALA A 378 -7.51 -28.55 -24.23
C ALA A 378 -8.11 -29.07 -22.89
N ALA A 379 -7.45 -30.01 -22.25
CA ALA A 379 -7.90 -30.58 -20.98
C ALA A 379 -7.82 -29.54 -19.83
N GLU A 380 -6.79 -28.68 -19.81
CA GLU A 380 -6.69 -27.57 -18.85
C GLU A 380 -7.72 -26.49 -19.11
N ARG A 381 -7.91 -26.11 -20.39
CA ARG A 381 -8.93 -25.13 -20.80
C ARG A 381 -10.34 -25.57 -20.39
N ALA A 382 -10.64 -26.86 -20.47
CA ALA A 382 -11.94 -27.40 -20.05
C ALA A 382 -12.19 -27.30 -18.53
N GLN A 383 -11.15 -27.11 -17.73
CA GLN A 383 -11.23 -26.94 -16.27
C GLN A 383 -11.33 -25.48 -15.82
N LEU A 384 -11.11 -24.53 -16.74
CA LEU A 384 -11.22 -23.10 -16.43
C LEU A 384 -12.67 -22.73 -16.12
N ARG A 385 -12.81 -21.77 -15.21
CA ARG A 385 -14.11 -21.17 -14.85
C ARG A 385 -14.09 -19.68 -15.14
N PRO A 386 -15.20 -19.10 -15.56
CA PRO A 386 -15.33 -17.65 -15.69
C PRO A 386 -14.92 -16.94 -14.41
N GLY A 387 -13.99 -15.98 -14.53
CA GLY A 387 -13.43 -15.25 -13.41
C GLY A 387 -12.15 -15.84 -12.79
N ASP A 388 -11.72 -17.05 -13.17
CA ASP A 388 -10.37 -17.50 -12.79
C ASP A 388 -9.34 -16.45 -13.21
N MET A 389 -8.37 -16.18 -12.34
CA MET A 389 -7.26 -15.29 -12.65
C MET A 389 -6.08 -16.09 -13.17
N ILE A 390 -5.45 -15.66 -14.26
CA ILE A 390 -4.20 -16.25 -14.77
C ILE A 390 -3.08 -15.25 -14.50
N VAL A 391 -2.24 -15.57 -13.53
CA VAL A 391 -1.02 -14.82 -13.22
C VAL A 391 0.12 -15.40 -14.04
N MET A 392 0.92 -14.54 -14.68
CA MET A 392 1.96 -14.98 -15.62
C MET A 392 3.23 -14.15 -15.57
N ALA A 393 4.32 -14.73 -16.09
CA ALA A 393 5.58 -14.05 -16.38
C ALA A 393 5.94 -14.19 -17.85
N TRP A 394 6.36 -13.08 -18.49
CA TRP A 394 6.88 -13.07 -19.83
C TRP A 394 8.32 -13.60 -19.90
N LYS A 395 8.79 -13.96 -21.08
CA LYS A 395 10.13 -14.58 -21.24
C LYS A 395 11.30 -13.63 -20.92
N SER A 396 11.06 -12.33 -20.95
CA SER A 396 12.11 -11.31 -20.95
C SER A 396 12.35 -10.61 -19.60
N THR A 397 11.54 -10.86 -18.61
CA THR A 397 11.59 -10.10 -17.36
C THR A 397 11.82 -11.02 -16.18
N GLY A 398 12.63 -10.61 -15.24
CA GLY A 398 12.94 -11.39 -14.07
C GLY A 398 13.59 -10.61 -12.98
N SER A 399 12.84 -9.84 -12.18
CA SER A 399 13.42 -9.23 -10.99
C SER A 399 12.50 -9.24 -9.77
N TYR A 400 11.22 -9.59 -9.89
CA TYR A 400 10.33 -9.66 -8.73
C TYR A 400 9.88 -11.09 -8.46
N TYR A 401 9.98 -11.54 -7.22
CA TYR A 401 9.43 -12.82 -6.83
C TYR A 401 7.95 -12.65 -6.47
N PRO A 402 7.13 -13.51 -7.01
CA PRO A 402 7.43 -14.69 -7.84
C PRO A 402 7.74 -14.41 -9.33
N GLU A 403 8.42 -13.34 -9.68
CA GLU A 403 8.73 -12.95 -11.06
C GLU A 403 7.47 -12.84 -11.92
N THR A 404 6.45 -12.16 -11.39
CA THR A 404 5.17 -11.97 -12.07
C THR A 404 5.16 -10.64 -12.81
N ASP A 405 4.67 -10.67 -14.05
CA ASP A 405 4.59 -9.46 -14.88
C ASP A 405 3.16 -9.03 -15.15
N HIS A 406 2.23 -9.99 -15.19
CA HIS A 406 0.90 -9.74 -15.69
C HIS A 406 -0.16 -10.67 -15.08
N VAL A 407 -1.41 -10.23 -15.12
CA VAL A 407 -2.58 -11.03 -14.76
C VAL A 407 -3.74 -10.73 -15.69
N GLU A 408 -4.46 -11.76 -16.07
CA GLU A 408 -5.67 -11.73 -16.89
C GLU A 408 -6.78 -12.51 -16.19
N MET A 409 -8.03 -12.25 -16.55
CA MET A 409 -9.19 -12.99 -16.05
C MET A 409 -9.77 -13.86 -17.18
N VAL A 410 -10.17 -15.07 -16.84
CA VAL A 410 -10.80 -16.02 -17.77
C VAL A 410 -12.23 -15.58 -18.06
N VAL A 411 -12.55 -15.41 -19.33
CA VAL A 411 -13.92 -15.21 -19.82
C VAL A 411 -14.57 -16.56 -20.11
N ASP A 412 -13.87 -17.37 -20.88
CA ASP A 412 -14.23 -18.74 -21.25
C ASP A 412 -12.97 -19.56 -21.56
N SER A 413 -13.13 -20.79 -22.06
CA SER A 413 -12.02 -21.70 -22.40
C SER A 413 -11.03 -21.18 -23.45
N ASN A 414 -11.36 -20.11 -24.18
CA ASN A 414 -10.54 -19.57 -25.27
C ASN A 414 -10.21 -18.09 -25.10
N THR A 415 -10.87 -17.41 -24.17
CA THR A 415 -10.84 -15.95 -24.07
C THR A 415 -10.42 -15.50 -22.69
N LEU A 416 -9.49 -14.53 -22.64
CA LEU A 416 -9.08 -13.79 -21.46
C LEU A 416 -9.56 -12.34 -21.57
N VAL A 417 -9.66 -11.65 -20.43
CA VAL A 417 -9.89 -10.21 -20.36
C VAL A 417 -8.95 -9.59 -19.34
N GLY A 418 -8.38 -8.45 -19.67
CA GLY A 418 -7.51 -7.72 -18.75
C GLY A 418 -6.99 -6.41 -19.35
N HIS A 419 -6.03 -5.79 -18.65
CA HIS A 419 -5.47 -4.50 -19.05
C HIS A 419 -3.95 -4.54 -19.09
N GLY A 420 -3.37 -4.65 -20.31
CA GLY A 420 -1.92 -4.79 -20.51
C GLY A 420 -1.21 -3.52 -20.99
N GLY A 421 -1.87 -2.36 -21.00
CA GLY A 421 -1.28 -1.09 -21.45
C GLY A 421 -1.27 -0.88 -22.99
N ASN A 422 -1.57 -1.91 -23.76
CA ASN A 422 -1.78 -1.81 -25.20
C ASN A 422 -3.01 -2.63 -25.60
N PRO A 423 -4.10 -1.97 -26.04
CA PRO A 423 -4.25 -0.52 -26.18
C PRO A 423 -4.19 0.23 -24.84
N HIS A 424 -3.91 1.54 -24.89
CA HIS A 424 -3.83 2.38 -23.68
C HIS A 424 -5.13 2.39 -22.87
N TYR A 425 -6.27 2.26 -23.52
CA TYR A 425 -7.57 2.12 -22.87
C TYR A 425 -8.02 0.66 -22.85
N GLY A 426 -8.31 0.17 -21.68
CA GLY A 426 -8.77 -1.21 -21.41
C GLY A 426 -9.87 -1.22 -20.35
N PRO A 427 -10.26 -2.41 -19.84
CA PRO A 427 -9.79 -3.73 -20.26
C PRO A 427 -10.20 -4.12 -21.68
N VAL A 428 -9.48 -5.08 -22.24
CA VAL A 428 -9.78 -5.68 -23.55
C VAL A 428 -9.75 -7.21 -23.48
N THR A 429 -10.51 -7.85 -24.37
CA THR A 429 -10.46 -9.32 -24.52
C THR A 429 -9.34 -9.73 -25.46
N LYS A 430 -8.79 -10.91 -25.24
CA LYS A 430 -7.76 -11.53 -26.09
C LYS A 430 -7.84 -13.07 -26.08
N SER A 431 -7.21 -13.71 -27.06
CA SER A 431 -7.11 -15.17 -27.05
C SER A 431 -6.25 -15.67 -25.88
N ILE A 432 -6.66 -16.81 -25.29
CA ILE A 432 -5.87 -17.53 -24.29
C ILE A 432 -4.54 -18.05 -24.86
N ASP A 433 -4.40 -18.10 -26.18
CA ASP A 433 -3.19 -18.54 -26.89
C ASP A 433 -1.97 -17.64 -26.59
N VAL A 434 -2.18 -16.43 -26.07
CA VAL A 434 -1.08 -15.55 -25.60
C VAL A 434 -0.20 -16.23 -24.55
N LEU A 435 -0.74 -17.22 -23.83
CA LEU A 435 0.01 -17.98 -22.81
C LEU A 435 1.17 -18.79 -23.41
N ALA A 436 1.12 -19.16 -24.71
CA ALA A 436 2.21 -19.83 -25.38
C ALA A 436 3.52 -19.00 -25.39
N GLY A 437 3.39 -17.67 -25.34
CA GLY A 437 4.51 -16.72 -25.28
C GLY A 437 5.08 -16.48 -23.88
N THR A 438 4.44 -16.99 -22.84
CA THR A 438 4.87 -16.77 -21.46
C THR A 438 6.00 -17.73 -21.06
N ARG A 439 6.82 -17.31 -20.10
CA ARG A 439 7.81 -18.16 -19.41
C ARG A 439 7.10 -19.19 -18.54
N TRP A 440 6.08 -18.73 -17.81
CA TRP A 440 5.18 -19.55 -17.03
C TRP A 440 3.87 -18.80 -16.76
N TRP A 441 2.83 -19.56 -16.40
CA TRP A 441 1.54 -19.09 -15.92
C TRP A 441 1.01 -20.02 -14.83
N THR A 442 0.11 -19.51 -14.01
CA THR A 442 -0.66 -20.26 -13.01
C THR A 442 -2.09 -19.73 -12.96
N VAL A 443 -3.03 -20.58 -12.60
CA VAL A 443 -4.43 -20.20 -12.40
C VAL A 443 -4.70 -20.02 -10.92
N ARG A 444 -5.44 -18.96 -10.59
CA ARG A 444 -5.90 -18.67 -9.23
C ARG A 444 -7.41 -18.53 -9.22
N ARG A 445 -8.08 -19.39 -8.45
CA ARG A 445 -9.53 -19.46 -8.33
C ARG A 445 -9.99 -18.97 -6.97
N HIS A 446 -10.97 -18.09 -6.98
CA HIS A 446 -11.60 -17.52 -5.78
C HIS A 446 -13.08 -17.90 -5.74
N GLU A 447 -13.45 -18.81 -4.85
CA GLU A 447 -14.82 -19.33 -4.67
C GLU A 447 -15.59 -18.62 -3.55
#